data_ef8d34cee7887199a3153a9276890beb
#
_entry.id   ef8d34cee7887199a3153a9276890beb
#
_cell.length_a   1.000
_cell.length_b   1.000
_cell.length_c   1.000
_cell.angle_alpha   90.00
_cell.angle_beta   90.00
_cell.angle_gamma   90.00
#
_symmetry.space_group_name_H-M   'P 1'
#
loop_
_entity.id
_entity.type
_entity.pdbx_description
1 polymer ?
#
loop_
_entity_poly.entity_id
_entity_poly.type
_entity_poly.pdbx_seq_one_letter_code
_entity_poly.pdbx_strand_id
1 'polypeptide(L)'
;MSKISVIIPVYNVEKYLAECLTSVVNQTFKDIEIICVNDGSTDNSPKILEEFAQKDSRIKIINQENQGMSCARNAGLAVATGEYITFVDSDDYISTDLYADMQKYLPAELICFNAKIFPMSEKYRALQNYIQCKFEGEQPITEKIIKQTNVHIWNKIFKTSVIRENNIKFPDGLYFEDFPFMFEYLHSINTAKFVTGKGYYFYRQQPNSIMKTCSPKSIHHLYAWHYLYDRFKARGIYNQNSQFIHKLFRTYIILAYRYSDEPSRPDIIKTAKNYASEISYKGLDELIDALINNKMIYYGRKEKIFSIKNFEHNGYKDKILTLLGLQIKIKSKPIWEHRPKVLVHLHLYYLDQLDYMLKKLKNINSCDWDLFVTMTKQDEKAIQKLKDFKPDVHIIQVEDKGFDIWPFLQVLNLVDLDNYDDILKIHTKKYRKKKDFYGRGNAWRNYLIDALLGSRKQFQKNIHLMQMDKSVGLIGSRATLATMGCTEKDDSILFDEMCQNHGIPISKGRFIAGTMFLVRAKCFQRIKDMNFKSEDFNHIQQTSGRTTTAHTLERLLSRIVEIEGYEITTVKSVKYSILTTTKKFLRTIFSISNLPRKSENEPKTKVITILGFKFMKVKK
;
A
#
# COMPACT_ATOMS: atom_id res chain seq x y z
N MET A 1 24.78 20.75 -9.02
CA MET A 1 23.56 19.91 -8.80
C MET A 1 22.70 20.00 -10.04
N SER A 2 22.05 18.92 -10.44
CA SER A 2 21.29 18.90 -11.69
C SER A 2 19.93 19.60 -11.48
N LYS A 3 19.69 20.68 -12.19
CA LYS A 3 18.45 21.48 -12.12
C LYS A 3 17.25 20.70 -12.68
N ILE A 4 16.11 20.78 -12.00
CA ILE A 4 14.85 20.15 -12.43
C ILE A 4 13.85 21.22 -12.85
N SER A 5 13.29 21.10 -14.07
CA SER A 5 12.16 21.92 -14.53
C SER A 5 10.86 21.21 -14.19
N VAL A 6 10.02 21.84 -13.37
CA VAL A 6 8.70 21.35 -12.98
C VAL A 6 7.66 22.04 -13.85
N ILE A 7 7.01 21.32 -14.76
CA ILE A 7 6.00 21.86 -15.66
C ILE A 7 4.60 21.58 -15.11
N ILE A 8 3.80 22.64 -14.96
CA ILE A 8 2.46 22.61 -14.37
C ILE A 8 1.47 23.22 -15.36
N PRO A 9 0.70 22.40 -16.11
CA PRO A 9 -0.39 22.93 -16.94
C PRO A 9 -1.56 23.34 -16.05
N VAL A 10 -2.14 24.51 -16.31
CA VAL A 10 -3.20 25.12 -15.50
C VAL A 10 -4.37 25.52 -16.37
N TYR A 11 -5.56 24.99 -16.08
CA TYR A 11 -6.81 25.38 -16.73
C TYR A 11 -8.00 25.19 -15.77
N ASN A 12 -8.64 26.30 -15.35
CA ASN A 12 -9.83 26.33 -14.51
C ASN A 12 -9.73 25.42 -13.26
N VAL A 13 -8.72 25.63 -12.42
CA VAL A 13 -8.35 24.77 -11.28
C VAL A 13 -8.15 25.56 -9.99
N GLU A 14 -8.75 26.76 -9.85
CA GLU A 14 -8.62 27.66 -8.71
C GLU A 14 -8.74 26.97 -7.34
N LYS A 15 -9.59 25.95 -7.25
CA LYS A 15 -9.85 25.22 -6.01
C LYS A 15 -8.65 24.44 -5.47
N TYR A 16 -7.73 24.00 -6.33
CA TYR A 16 -6.64 23.09 -5.97
C TYR A 16 -5.26 23.69 -6.22
N LEU A 17 -5.19 24.71 -7.07
CA LEU A 17 -3.94 25.27 -7.57
C LEU A 17 -3.02 25.76 -6.44
N ALA A 18 -3.55 26.43 -5.43
CA ALA A 18 -2.76 26.94 -4.31
C ALA A 18 -2.10 25.79 -3.51
N GLU A 19 -2.79 24.64 -3.31
CA GLU A 19 -2.21 23.48 -2.66
C GLU A 19 -1.11 22.84 -3.51
N CYS A 20 -1.35 22.69 -4.81
CA CYS A 20 -0.37 22.21 -5.78
C CYS A 20 0.90 23.05 -5.73
N LEU A 21 0.79 24.37 -5.94
CA LEU A 21 1.92 25.30 -5.96
C LEU A 21 2.66 25.30 -4.62
N THR A 22 1.93 25.31 -3.50
CA THR A 22 2.53 25.23 -2.16
C THR A 22 3.39 23.98 -2.01
N SER A 23 2.95 22.85 -2.53
CA SER A 23 3.70 21.59 -2.45
C SER A 23 5.00 21.61 -3.27
N VAL A 24 5.00 22.33 -4.40
CA VAL A 24 6.17 22.46 -5.27
C VAL A 24 7.15 23.53 -4.77
N VAL A 25 6.67 24.69 -4.35
CA VAL A 25 7.48 25.79 -3.80
C VAL A 25 8.24 25.35 -2.54
N ASN A 26 7.59 24.57 -1.69
CA ASN A 26 8.16 24.09 -0.42
C ASN A 26 9.06 22.86 -0.56
N GLN A 27 9.42 22.43 -1.78
CA GLN A 27 10.37 21.34 -1.93
C GLN A 27 11.69 21.64 -1.21
N THR A 28 12.22 20.62 -0.51
CA THR A 28 13.52 20.73 0.19
C THR A 28 14.68 20.83 -0.78
N PHE A 29 14.58 20.21 -1.96
CA PHE A 29 15.49 20.42 -3.08
C PHE A 29 15.21 21.77 -3.77
N LYS A 30 16.18 22.71 -3.73
CA LYS A 30 15.97 24.11 -4.14
C LYS A 30 16.32 24.40 -5.59
N ASP A 31 17.13 23.57 -6.24
CA ASP A 31 17.56 23.78 -7.63
C ASP A 31 16.47 23.33 -8.63
N ILE A 32 15.32 23.98 -8.52
CA ILE A 32 14.17 23.79 -9.39
C ILE A 32 13.77 25.10 -10.06
N GLU A 33 13.25 25.02 -11.29
CA GLU A 33 12.41 26.07 -11.89
C GLU A 33 10.99 25.53 -12.02
N ILE A 34 10.02 26.40 -11.83
CA ILE A 34 8.60 26.06 -11.83
C ILE A 34 7.95 26.76 -13.00
N ILE A 35 7.49 26.02 -13.99
CA ILE A 35 6.91 26.56 -15.22
C ILE A 35 5.41 26.28 -15.21
N CYS A 36 4.64 27.32 -14.89
CA CYS A 36 3.19 27.27 -14.88
C CYS A 36 2.65 27.74 -16.23
N VAL A 37 1.93 26.90 -16.94
CA VAL A 37 1.34 27.25 -18.23
C VAL A 37 -0.16 27.42 -18.05
N ASN A 38 -0.63 28.66 -18.02
CA ASN A 38 -2.04 29.00 -17.98
C ASN A 38 -2.64 28.88 -19.39
N ASP A 39 -3.44 27.86 -19.61
CA ASP A 39 -4.08 27.51 -20.88
C ASP A 39 -5.44 28.19 -21.03
N GLY A 40 -5.47 29.53 -20.85
CA GLY A 40 -6.68 30.34 -21.03
C GLY A 40 -7.72 30.13 -19.92
N SER A 41 -7.31 30.03 -18.65
CA SER A 41 -8.24 29.92 -17.52
C SER A 41 -9.14 31.15 -17.39
N THR A 42 -10.42 30.90 -17.06
CA THR A 42 -11.47 31.92 -16.88
C THR A 42 -11.91 32.08 -15.42
N ASP A 43 -11.37 31.26 -14.52
CA ASP A 43 -11.56 31.32 -13.07
C ASP A 43 -10.45 32.16 -12.40
N ASN A 44 -10.29 32.06 -11.06
CA ASN A 44 -9.24 32.79 -10.35
C ASN A 44 -7.83 32.16 -10.48
N SER A 45 -7.63 31.12 -11.29
CA SER A 45 -6.32 30.46 -11.45
C SER A 45 -5.22 31.46 -11.87
N PRO A 46 -5.40 32.38 -12.83
CA PRO A 46 -4.37 33.34 -13.19
C PRO A 46 -3.92 34.23 -12.03
N LYS A 47 -4.87 34.71 -11.22
CA LYS A 47 -4.57 35.53 -10.03
C LYS A 47 -3.75 34.76 -9.00
N ILE A 48 -4.09 33.49 -8.76
CA ILE A 48 -3.33 32.61 -7.86
C ILE A 48 -1.89 32.43 -8.37
N LEU A 49 -1.71 32.22 -9.68
CA LEU A 49 -0.37 32.11 -10.28
C LEU A 49 0.45 33.38 -10.05
N GLU A 50 -0.13 34.54 -10.28
CA GLU A 50 0.53 35.84 -10.06
C GLU A 50 0.94 36.04 -8.60
N GLU A 51 0.05 35.74 -7.64
CA GLU A 51 0.34 35.82 -6.21
C GLU A 51 1.51 34.93 -5.77
N PHE A 52 1.64 33.76 -6.35
CA PHE A 52 2.75 32.84 -6.07
C PHE A 52 4.05 33.28 -6.75
N ALA A 53 3.97 33.75 -8.01
CA ALA A 53 5.15 34.24 -8.73
C ALA A 53 5.77 35.52 -8.09
N GLN A 54 4.95 36.38 -7.49
CA GLN A 54 5.45 37.53 -6.71
C GLN A 54 6.25 37.09 -5.46
N LYS A 55 5.97 35.92 -4.90
CA LYS A 55 6.60 35.40 -3.67
C LYS A 55 7.79 34.49 -3.94
N ASP A 56 7.87 33.90 -5.14
CA ASP A 56 8.91 32.92 -5.49
C ASP A 56 9.41 33.16 -6.93
N SER A 57 10.62 33.67 -7.05
CA SER A 57 11.25 34.02 -8.34
C SER A 57 11.56 32.79 -9.23
N ARG A 58 11.44 31.58 -8.71
CA ARG A 58 11.60 30.33 -9.50
C ARG A 58 10.38 30.05 -10.38
N ILE A 59 9.25 30.72 -10.12
CA ILE A 59 8.00 30.54 -10.87
C ILE A 59 8.04 31.40 -12.13
N LYS A 60 7.84 30.75 -13.27
CA LYS A 60 7.64 31.38 -14.58
C LYS A 60 6.22 31.08 -15.04
N ILE A 61 5.47 32.12 -15.42
CA ILE A 61 4.10 31.98 -15.95
C ILE A 61 4.14 32.16 -17.47
N ILE A 62 3.51 31.22 -18.18
CA ILE A 62 3.22 31.34 -19.61
C ILE A 62 1.71 31.42 -19.74
N ASN A 63 1.21 32.45 -20.41
CA ASN A 63 -0.21 32.59 -20.74
C ASN A 63 -0.42 32.27 -22.21
N GLN A 64 -1.37 31.43 -22.52
CA GLN A 64 -1.80 31.10 -23.88
C GLN A 64 -3.33 31.00 -23.96
N GLU A 65 -3.89 31.10 -25.15
CA GLU A 65 -5.28 30.74 -25.39
C GLU A 65 -5.47 29.24 -25.17
N ASN A 66 -6.67 28.82 -24.78
CA ASN A 66 -6.94 27.41 -24.50
C ASN A 66 -6.75 26.53 -25.75
N GLN A 67 -5.70 25.74 -25.74
CA GLN A 67 -5.36 24.76 -26.80
C GLN A 67 -5.27 23.34 -26.25
N GLY A 68 -5.57 23.15 -24.96
CA GLY A 68 -5.57 21.86 -24.29
C GLY A 68 -4.24 21.48 -23.65
N MET A 69 -4.29 20.47 -22.81
CA MET A 69 -3.21 20.04 -21.94
C MET A 69 -1.90 19.69 -22.67
N SER A 70 -2.01 19.07 -23.86
CA SER A 70 -0.85 18.74 -24.71
C SER A 70 -0.06 19.99 -25.11
N CYS A 71 -0.76 21.03 -25.59
CA CYS A 71 -0.16 22.28 -26.01
C CYS A 71 0.46 23.02 -24.81
N ALA A 72 -0.23 23.01 -23.67
CA ALA A 72 0.30 23.61 -22.45
C ALA A 72 1.60 22.93 -21.98
N ARG A 73 1.65 21.60 -22.00
CA ARG A 73 2.87 20.85 -21.66
C ARG A 73 3.98 21.10 -22.68
N ASN A 74 3.66 21.17 -23.99
CA ASN A 74 4.63 21.50 -25.03
C ASN A 74 5.20 22.92 -24.88
N ALA A 75 4.36 23.91 -24.52
CA ALA A 75 4.83 25.27 -24.22
C ALA A 75 5.80 25.27 -23.03
N GLY A 76 5.50 24.51 -21.99
CA GLY A 76 6.42 24.33 -20.85
C GLY A 76 7.73 23.66 -21.25
N LEU A 77 7.69 22.61 -22.09
CA LEU A 77 8.88 21.91 -22.61
C LEU A 77 9.80 22.86 -23.42
N ALA A 78 9.20 23.78 -24.19
CA ALA A 78 9.94 24.71 -25.05
C ALA A 78 10.84 25.67 -24.25
N VAL A 79 10.42 26.07 -23.04
CA VAL A 79 11.14 27.05 -22.20
C VAL A 79 11.89 26.44 -21.03
N ALA A 80 11.74 25.14 -20.78
CA ALA A 80 12.42 24.43 -19.71
C ALA A 80 13.94 24.48 -19.89
N THR A 81 14.70 24.83 -18.85
CA THR A 81 16.16 24.97 -18.89
C THR A 81 16.89 23.93 -18.04
N GLY A 82 16.15 23.16 -17.23
CA GLY A 82 16.70 22.13 -16.36
C GLY A 82 17.30 20.96 -17.12
N GLU A 83 18.28 20.33 -16.53
CA GLU A 83 18.84 19.06 -17.02
C GLU A 83 17.81 17.92 -17.01
N TYR A 84 16.83 18.04 -16.11
CA TYR A 84 15.73 17.13 -15.95
C TYR A 84 14.39 17.84 -16.00
N ILE A 85 13.37 17.14 -16.46
CA ILE A 85 11.99 17.63 -16.55
C ILE A 85 11.07 16.68 -15.77
N THR A 86 10.10 17.26 -15.08
CA THR A 86 8.99 16.52 -14.46
C THR A 86 7.69 17.29 -14.65
N PHE A 87 6.57 16.60 -14.55
CA PHE A 87 5.24 17.19 -14.69
C PHE A 87 4.46 17.05 -13.39
N VAL A 88 3.66 18.05 -13.05
CA VAL A 88 2.71 18.01 -11.94
C VAL A 88 1.38 18.54 -12.45
N ASP A 89 0.33 17.71 -12.34
CA ASP A 89 -1.01 18.18 -12.68
C ASP A 89 -1.51 19.14 -11.61
N SER A 90 -2.11 20.25 -12.03
CA SER A 90 -2.42 21.39 -11.16
C SER A 90 -3.50 21.14 -10.12
N ASP A 91 -4.21 20.01 -10.20
CA ASP A 91 -5.17 19.55 -9.20
C ASP A 91 -4.60 18.52 -8.21
N ASP A 92 -3.32 18.15 -8.36
CA ASP A 92 -2.59 17.22 -7.52
C ASP A 92 -1.57 17.92 -6.62
N TYR A 93 -0.85 17.17 -5.78
CA TYR A 93 0.25 17.70 -4.96
C TYR A 93 1.33 16.66 -4.72
N ILE A 94 2.52 17.10 -4.27
CA ILE A 94 3.68 16.24 -4.06
C ILE A 94 4.18 16.33 -2.61
N SER A 95 4.87 15.28 -2.13
CA SER A 95 5.52 15.35 -0.82
C SER A 95 6.70 16.30 -0.83
N THR A 96 6.95 16.98 0.29
CA THR A 96 7.97 18.03 0.46
C THR A 96 9.38 17.58 0.07
N ASP A 97 9.70 16.30 0.25
CA ASP A 97 11.04 15.74 0.00
C ASP A 97 11.15 14.98 -1.33
N LEU A 98 10.11 15.05 -2.19
CA LEU A 98 10.08 14.24 -3.42
C LEU A 98 11.36 14.42 -4.25
N TYR A 99 11.69 15.65 -4.61
CA TYR A 99 12.85 15.89 -5.49
C TYR A 99 14.19 15.69 -4.77
N ALA A 100 14.26 15.95 -3.47
CA ALA A 100 15.45 15.65 -2.66
C ALA A 100 15.72 14.14 -2.56
N ASP A 101 14.67 13.33 -2.52
CA ASP A 101 14.80 11.88 -2.57
C ASP A 101 15.19 11.38 -3.97
N MET A 102 14.57 11.93 -5.00
CA MET A 102 14.82 11.49 -6.39
C MET A 102 16.19 11.90 -6.91
N GLN A 103 16.72 13.06 -6.50
CA GLN A 103 18.06 13.50 -6.92
C GLN A 103 19.18 12.53 -6.54
N LYS A 104 18.98 11.68 -5.50
CA LYS A 104 19.95 10.66 -5.08
C LYS A 104 20.14 9.57 -6.12
N TYR A 105 19.24 9.47 -7.09
CA TYR A 105 19.28 8.48 -8.17
C TYR A 105 19.78 9.07 -9.50
N LEU A 106 20.13 10.35 -9.51
CA LEU A 106 20.78 11.00 -10.66
C LEU A 106 22.29 10.71 -10.69
N PRO A 107 22.91 10.62 -11.89
CA PRO A 107 22.29 10.76 -13.20
C PRO A 107 21.46 9.52 -13.60
N ALA A 108 20.38 9.75 -14.36
CA ALA A 108 19.53 8.70 -14.92
C ALA A 108 18.89 9.18 -16.24
N GLU A 109 18.58 8.27 -17.16
CA GLU A 109 17.81 8.63 -18.36
C GLU A 109 16.33 8.84 -18.01
N LEU A 110 15.80 8.02 -17.08
CA LEU A 110 14.45 8.10 -16.56
C LEU A 110 14.43 7.66 -15.10
N ILE A 111 13.73 8.39 -14.23
CA ILE A 111 13.35 7.93 -12.89
C ILE A 111 11.84 7.76 -12.85
N CYS A 112 11.37 6.59 -12.42
CA CYS A 112 9.97 6.32 -12.12
C CYS A 112 9.80 6.17 -10.61
N PHE A 113 8.82 6.85 -10.01
CA PHE A 113 8.57 6.80 -8.57
C PHE A 113 7.10 6.50 -8.26
N ASN A 114 6.84 6.14 -7.01
CA ASN A 114 5.50 5.76 -6.58
C ASN A 114 4.58 6.97 -6.42
N ALA A 115 3.28 6.71 -6.61
CA ALA A 115 2.22 7.67 -6.35
C ALA A 115 1.18 7.10 -5.38
N LYS A 116 0.44 7.98 -4.71
CA LYS A 116 -0.65 7.64 -3.80
C LYS A 116 -1.94 8.29 -4.28
N ILE A 117 -3.04 7.55 -4.25
CA ILE A 117 -4.36 8.12 -4.50
C ILE A 117 -4.86 8.81 -3.24
N PHE A 118 -5.39 10.02 -3.40
CA PHE A 118 -5.98 10.81 -2.34
C PHE A 118 -7.39 11.34 -2.71
N PRO A 119 -8.40 11.20 -1.82
CA PRO A 119 -8.42 10.33 -0.64
C PRO A 119 -8.48 8.85 -1.03
N MET A 120 -7.76 8.00 -0.31
CA MET A 120 -7.72 6.56 -0.58
C MET A 120 -8.99 5.86 -0.10
N SER A 121 -9.60 5.02 -0.94
CA SER A 121 -10.71 4.15 -0.59
C SER A 121 -10.55 2.76 -1.23
N GLU A 122 -11.29 1.76 -0.73
CA GLU A 122 -11.32 0.40 -1.33
C GLU A 122 -11.65 0.42 -2.84
N LYS A 123 -12.50 1.34 -3.26
CA LYS A 123 -12.89 1.54 -4.67
C LYS A 123 -11.68 1.80 -5.58
N TYR A 124 -10.64 2.43 -5.06
CA TYR A 124 -9.46 2.84 -5.85
C TYR A 124 -8.26 1.89 -5.70
N ARG A 125 -8.40 0.75 -5.03
CA ARG A 125 -7.30 -0.20 -4.81
C ARG A 125 -6.67 -0.70 -6.13
N ALA A 126 -7.49 -1.00 -7.14
CA ALA A 126 -6.98 -1.45 -8.44
C ALA A 126 -6.18 -0.35 -9.14
N LEU A 127 -6.66 0.90 -9.09
CA LEU A 127 -5.97 2.05 -9.65
C LEU A 127 -4.67 2.34 -8.87
N GLN A 128 -4.71 2.27 -7.52
CA GLN A 128 -3.51 2.42 -6.69
C GLN A 128 -2.43 1.41 -7.09
N ASN A 129 -2.80 0.14 -7.31
CA ASN A 129 -1.87 -0.88 -7.77
C ASN A 129 -1.35 -0.62 -9.19
N TYR A 130 -2.15 -0.01 -10.06
CA TYR A 130 -1.74 0.31 -11.42
C TYR A 130 -0.69 1.42 -11.48
N ILE A 131 -0.82 2.45 -10.63
CA ILE A 131 0.08 3.61 -10.61
C ILE A 131 1.41 3.35 -9.86
N GLN A 132 1.57 2.20 -9.18
CA GLN A 132 2.82 1.84 -8.51
C GLN A 132 3.88 1.39 -9.52
N CYS A 133 5.15 1.62 -9.16
CA CYS A 133 6.27 1.01 -9.86
C CYS A 133 6.21 -0.51 -9.72
N LYS A 134 6.44 -1.21 -10.83
CA LYS A 134 6.46 -2.68 -10.89
C LYS A 134 7.86 -3.25 -10.71
N PHE A 135 8.86 -2.42 -10.68
CA PHE A 135 10.27 -2.75 -10.60
C PHE A 135 10.92 -1.92 -9.51
N GLU A 136 12.15 -2.25 -9.17
CA GLU A 136 12.98 -1.51 -8.22
C GLU A 136 14.42 -1.43 -8.73
N GLY A 137 15.10 -0.33 -8.44
CA GLY A 137 16.46 -0.08 -8.90
C GLY A 137 16.57 0.20 -10.40
N GLU A 138 17.80 0.12 -10.92
CA GLU A 138 18.08 0.37 -12.34
C GLU A 138 17.74 -0.86 -13.17
N GLN A 139 17.00 -0.65 -14.26
CA GLN A 139 16.55 -1.71 -15.16
C GLN A 139 16.90 -1.35 -16.61
N PRO A 140 17.41 -2.28 -17.41
CA PRO A 140 17.58 -2.08 -18.85
C PRO A 140 16.19 -2.04 -19.51
N ILE A 141 16.04 -1.20 -20.54
CA ILE A 141 14.78 -1.09 -21.30
C ILE A 141 14.60 -2.33 -22.17
N THR A 142 13.64 -3.14 -21.79
CA THR A 142 13.23 -4.36 -22.47
C THR A 142 11.76 -4.29 -22.82
N GLU A 143 11.27 -5.17 -23.70
CA GLU A 143 9.84 -5.26 -24.02
C GLU A 143 8.98 -5.45 -22.75
N LYS A 144 9.51 -6.16 -21.73
CA LYS A 144 8.83 -6.35 -20.44
C LYS A 144 8.73 -5.03 -19.66
N ILE A 145 9.81 -4.26 -19.59
CA ILE A 145 9.83 -2.95 -18.93
C ILE A 145 8.84 -2.00 -19.62
N ILE A 146 8.90 -1.89 -20.94
CA ILE A 146 7.99 -1.02 -21.74
C ILE A 146 6.53 -1.37 -21.47
N LYS A 147 6.17 -2.66 -21.46
CA LYS A 147 4.79 -3.12 -21.24
C LYS A 147 4.27 -2.93 -19.82
N GLN A 148 5.14 -2.93 -18.82
CA GLN A 148 4.74 -2.89 -17.41
C GLN A 148 4.96 -1.53 -16.75
N THR A 149 5.67 -0.62 -17.40
CA THR A 149 5.76 0.78 -16.97
C THR A 149 4.45 1.48 -17.28
N ASN A 150 3.85 2.13 -16.27
CA ASN A 150 2.64 2.91 -16.50
C ASN A 150 2.95 4.14 -17.38
N VAL A 151 1.96 4.56 -18.16
CA VAL A 151 2.11 5.65 -19.14
C VAL A 151 1.97 7.06 -18.55
N HIS A 152 1.65 7.18 -17.26
CA HIS A 152 1.55 8.48 -16.61
C HIS A 152 2.89 9.20 -16.60
N ILE A 153 2.88 10.49 -16.86
CA ILE A 153 4.10 11.32 -16.92
C ILE A 153 4.43 11.98 -15.56
N TRP A 154 3.42 12.20 -14.71
CA TRP A 154 3.52 12.95 -13.47
C TRP A 154 4.28 12.20 -12.33
N ASN A 155 4.50 10.90 -12.44
CA ASN A 155 5.33 10.12 -11.51
C ASN A 155 6.70 9.76 -12.10
N LYS A 156 7.27 10.68 -12.88
CA LYS A 156 8.53 10.47 -13.58
C LYS A 156 9.40 11.72 -13.62
N ILE A 157 10.71 11.50 -13.70
CA ILE A 157 11.70 12.53 -13.99
C ILE A 157 12.44 12.10 -15.26
N PHE A 158 12.40 12.96 -16.26
CA PHE A 158 12.91 12.75 -17.61
C PHE A 158 14.21 13.50 -17.83
N LYS A 159 15.20 12.89 -18.48
CA LYS A 159 16.38 13.61 -18.93
C LYS A 159 16.05 14.51 -20.11
N THR A 160 16.29 15.80 -19.98
CA THR A 160 15.91 16.82 -20.98
C THR A 160 16.57 16.60 -22.35
N SER A 161 17.83 16.18 -22.37
CA SER A 161 18.56 15.90 -23.61
C SER A 161 17.86 14.85 -24.45
N VAL A 162 17.33 13.78 -23.85
CA VAL A 162 16.60 12.72 -24.56
C VAL A 162 15.35 13.27 -25.27
N ILE A 163 14.60 14.15 -24.58
CA ILE A 163 13.41 14.79 -25.17
C ILE A 163 13.80 15.63 -26.37
N ARG A 164 14.86 16.45 -26.25
CA ARG A 164 15.31 17.39 -27.27
C ARG A 164 15.92 16.69 -28.48
N GLU A 165 16.86 15.78 -28.25
CA GLU A 165 17.58 15.06 -29.30
C GLU A 165 16.63 14.23 -30.18
N ASN A 166 15.56 13.69 -29.59
CA ASN A 166 14.54 12.91 -30.29
C ASN A 166 13.31 13.73 -30.70
N ASN A 167 13.28 15.05 -30.41
CA ASN A 167 12.15 15.95 -30.66
C ASN A 167 10.81 15.37 -30.16
N ILE A 168 10.83 14.81 -28.92
CA ILE A 168 9.65 14.19 -28.32
C ILE A 168 8.69 15.27 -27.84
N LYS A 169 7.43 15.18 -28.27
CA LYS A 169 6.37 16.14 -27.96
C LYS A 169 5.07 15.42 -27.62
N PHE A 170 4.21 16.09 -26.91
CA PHE A 170 2.82 15.66 -26.78
C PHE A 170 2.05 15.93 -28.09
N PRO A 171 1.14 15.05 -28.49
CA PRO A 171 0.29 15.30 -29.68
C PRO A 171 -0.68 16.46 -29.41
N ASP A 172 -0.60 17.51 -30.21
CA ASP A 172 -1.42 18.71 -30.03
C ASP A 172 -2.92 18.42 -30.18
N GLY A 173 -3.74 19.00 -29.31
CA GLY A 173 -5.20 18.89 -29.35
C GLY A 173 -5.77 17.51 -29.04
N LEU A 174 -4.96 16.53 -28.65
CA LEU A 174 -5.43 15.19 -28.34
C LEU A 174 -5.57 14.95 -26.84
N TYR A 175 -6.55 14.12 -26.49
CA TYR A 175 -6.63 13.45 -25.20
C TYR A 175 -5.80 12.15 -25.21
N PHE A 176 -5.42 11.65 -24.05
CA PHE A 176 -4.58 10.44 -23.89
C PHE A 176 -3.17 10.62 -24.46
N GLU A 177 -2.67 11.82 -24.39
CA GLU A 177 -1.39 12.29 -24.90
C GLU A 177 -0.18 11.69 -24.18
N ASP A 178 -0.38 11.20 -22.96
CA ASP A 178 0.69 10.63 -22.11
C ASP A 178 1.34 9.40 -22.74
N PHE A 179 0.54 8.50 -23.35
CA PHE A 179 1.10 7.24 -23.82
C PHE A 179 1.99 7.38 -25.07
N PRO A 180 1.67 8.24 -26.08
CA PRO A 180 2.60 8.45 -27.18
C PRO A 180 3.93 9.01 -26.69
N PHE A 181 3.88 10.05 -25.84
CA PHE A 181 5.07 10.64 -25.23
C PHE A 181 5.90 9.60 -24.48
N MET A 182 5.26 8.80 -23.62
CA MET A 182 5.95 7.79 -22.82
C MET A 182 6.56 6.68 -23.66
N PHE A 183 5.82 6.15 -24.65
CA PHE A 183 6.38 5.07 -25.48
C PHE A 183 7.48 5.57 -26.41
N GLU A 184 7.37 6.78 -26.93
CA GLU A 184 8.45 7.38 -27.70
C GLU A 184 9.71 7.60 -26.84
N TYR A 185 9.53 8.07 -25.59
CA TYR A 185 10.61 8.25 -24.64
C TYR A 185 11.28 6.93 -24.28
N LEU A 186 10.49 5.91 -23.92
CA LEU A 186 11.02 4.59 -23.55
C LEU A 186 11.80 3.89 -24.68
N HIS A 187 11.46 4.18 -25.95
CA HIS A 187 12.21 3.68 -27.11
C HIS A 187 13.43 4.55 -27.47
N SER A 188 13.71 5.59 -26.68
CA SER A 188 14.82 6.52 -26.88
C SER A 188 15.90 6.39 -25.80
N ILE A 189 15.70 5.51 -24.81
CA ILE A 189 16.62 5.33 -23.66
C ILE A 189 17.06 3.87 -23.53
N ASN A 190 18.15 3.66 -22.79
CA ASN A 190 18.70 2.32 -22.54
C ASN A 190 18.33 1.78 -21.16
N THR A 191 18.23 2.66 -20.16
CA THR A 191 17.93 2.28 -18.78
C THR A 191 16.90 3.20 -18.12
N ALA A 192 16.20 2.69 -17.11
CA ALA A 192 15.34 3.47 -16.24
C ALA A 192 15.55 3.05 -14.77
N LYS A 193 15.50 4.01 -13.85
CA LYS A 193 15.54 3.76 -12.41
C LYS A 193 14.14 3.79 -11.83
N PHE A 194 13.80 2.77 -11.06
CA PHE A 194 12.51 2.64 -10.39
C PHE A 194 12.72 2.77 -8.89
N VAL A 195 12.04 3.74 -8.26
CA VAL A 195 12.19 4.07 -6.85
C VAL A 195 10.89 3.76 -6.12
N THR A 196 10.96 2.81 -5.19
CA THR A 196 9.84 2.42 -4.34
C THR A 196 10.07 2.92 -2.90
N GLY A 197 8.99 3.21 -2.17
CA GLY A 197 9.05 3.49 -0.75
C GLY A 197 9.49 4.90 -0.32
N LYS A 198 9.87 5.78 -1.25
CA LYS A 198 10.27 7.17 -0.96
C LYS A 198 9.68 8.16 -1.94
N GLY A 199 9.42 9.39 -1.46
CA GLY A 199 8.87 10.48 -2.23
C GLY A 199 7.53 10.10 -2.88
N TYR A 200 6.51 10.92 -2.72
CA TYR A 200 5.20 10.56 -3.25
C TYR A 200 4.59 11.69 -4.03
N TYR A 201 4.00 11.31 -5.17
CA TYR A 201 3.02 12.09 -5.89
C TYR A 201 1.62 11.71 -5.37
N PHE A 202 0.78 12.70 -5.02
CA PHE A 202 -0.57 12.47 -4.51
C PHE A 202 -1.59 12.78 -5.59
N TYR A 203 -2.09 11.71 -6.23
CA TYR A 203 -3.09 11.79 -7.28
C TYR A 203 -4.49 11.97 -6.69
N ARG A 204 -5.12 13.11 -6.99
CA ARG A 204 -6.45 13.47 -6.48
C ARG A 204 -7.56 12.85 -7.32
N GLN A 205 -8.48 12.18 -6.67
CA GLN A 205 -9.67 11.64 -7.33
C GLN A 205 -10.78 12.69 -7.44
N GLN A 206 -11.07 13.10 -8.66
CA GLN A 206 -12.15 14.03 -8.96
C GLN A 206 -13.42 13.31 -9.41
N PRO A 207 -14.64 13.80 -9.05
CA PRO A 207 -15.91 13.24 -9.53
C PRO A 207 -16.04 13.28 -11.05
N ASN A 208 -15.56 14.35 -11.66
CA ASN A 208 -15.71 14.65 -13.09
C ASN A 208 -14.47 14.30 -13.92
N SER A 209 -13.63 13.37 -13.48
CA SER A 209 -12.45 12.92 -14.24
C SER A 209 -12.87 12.41 -15.62
N ILE A 210 -12.15 12.82 -16.67
CA ILE A 210 -12.34 12.42 -18.08
C ILE A 210 -12.39 10.89 -18.24
N MET A 211 -11.65 10.17 -17.43
CA MET A 211 -11.59 8.70 -17.44
C MET A 211 -12.85 7.99 -16.92
N LYS A 212 -13.84 8.72 -16.37
CA LYS A 212 -15.03 8.11 -15.75
C LYS A 212 -16.29 8.12 -16.61
N THR A 213 -16.29 8.83 -17.71
CA THR A 213 -17.49 8.98 -18.54
C THR A 213 -17.26 8.44 -19.93
N CYS A 214 -18.21 7.64 -20.45
CA CYS A 214 -18.25 7.34 -21.87
C CYS A 214 -18.46 8.64 -22.65
N SER A 215 -17.63 8.87 -23.67
CA SER A 215 -17.55 10.17 -24.34
C SER A 215 -17.15 10.01 -25.81
N PRO A 216 -17.60 10.90 -26.71
CA PRO A 216 -17.10 10.99 -28.08
C PRO A 216 -15.57 11.13 -28.13
N LYS A 217 -14.98 11.75 -27.12
CA LYS A 217 -13.51 11.95 -27.02
C LYS A 217 -12.71 10.65 -26.96
N SER A 218 -13.35 9.51 -26.71
CA SER A 218 -12.67 8.21 -26.66
C SER A 218 -12.01 7.82 -27.98
N ILE A 219 -12.45 8.37 -29.14
CA ILE A 219 -11.80 8.19 -30.44
C ILE A 219 -10.35 8.69 -30.45
N HIS A 220 -10.01 9.64 -29.56
CA HIS A 220 -8.64 10.15 -29.40
C HIS A 220 -7.62 9.07 -29.00
N HIS A 221 -8.05 7.93 -28.45
CA HIS A 221 -7.15 6.78 -28.28
C HIS A 221 -6.58 6.30 -29.62
N LEU A 222 -7.37 6.32 -30.70
CA LEU A 222 -6.91 5.93 -32.02
C LEU A 222 -6.04 7.03 -32.65
N TYR A 223 -6.40 8.29 -32.50
CA TYR A 223 -5.61 9.40 -32.99
C TYR A 223 -4.25 9.49 -32.34
N ALA A 224 -4.20 9.34 -31.00
CA ALA A 224 -2.95 9.32 -30.27
C ALA A 224 -2.10 8.09 -30.62
N TRP A 225 -2.72 6.92 -30.88
CA TRP A 225 -2.01 5.75 -31.40
C TRP A 225 -1.43 6.02 -32.80
N HIS A 226 -2.20 6.65 -33.70
CA HIS A 226 -1.75 6.97 -35.07
C HIS A 226 -0.58 7.98 -35.02
N TYR A 227 -0.67 8.99 -34.16
CA TYR A 227 0.45 9.90 -33.90
C TYR A 227 1.73 9.13 -33.54
N LEU A 228 1.66 8.19 -32.59
CA LEU A 228 2.81 7.37 -32.20
C LEU A 228 3.35 6.53 -33.38
N TYR A 229 2.45 5.95 -34.18
CA TYR A 229 2.81 5.19 -35.38
C TYR A 229 3.59 6.07 -36.36
N ASP A 230 3.11 7.27 -36.68
CA ASP A 230 3.79 8.22 -37.55
C ASP A 230 5.15 8.64 -37.03
N ARG A 231 5.25 8.88 -35.70
CA ARG A 231 6.53 9.17 -35.04
C ARG A 231 7.53 8.03 -35.20
N PHE A 232 7.08 6.79 -35.04
CA PHE A 232 7.94 5.61 -35.20
C PHE A 232 8.40 5.42 -36.65
N LYS A 233 7.53 5.73 -37.62
CA LYS A 233 7.92 5.74 -39.02
C LYS A 233 8.94 6.82 -39.32
N ALA A 234 8.67 8.06 -38.93
CA ALA A 234 9.56 9.20 -39.15
C ALA A 234 10.96 8.98 -38.56
N ARG A 235 11.05 8.24 -37.43
CA ARG A 235 12.31 7.87 -36.77
C ARG A 235 12.95 6.60 -37.35
N GLY A 236 12.34 5.92 -38.30
CA GLY A 236 12.85 4.69 -38.91
C GLY A 236 12.82 3.45 -37.96
N ILE A 237 12.14 3.54 -36.81
CA ILE A 237 12.10 2.46 -35.82
C ILE A 237 10.82 1.61 -35.88
N TYR A 238 9.92 1.88 -36.82
CA TYR A 238 8.66 1.15 -36.93
C TYR A 238 8.85 -0.33 -37.21
N ASN A 239 9.69 -0.70 -38.18
CA ASN A 239 9.81 -2.08 -38.63
C ASN A 239 10.23 -3.03 -37.48
N GLN A 240 11.20 -2.64 -36.68
CA GLN A 240 11.66 -3.43 -35.53
C GLN A 240 10.65 -3.47 -34.38
N ASN A 241 9.70 -2.51 -34.33
CA ASN A 241 8.69 -2.38 -33.30
C ASN A 241 7.26 -2.68 -33.80
N SER A 242 7.09 -3.18 -35.04
CA SER A 242 5.78 -3.38 -35.66
C SER A 242 4.84 -4.25 -34.83
N GLN A 243 5.34 -5.34 -34.23
CA GLN A 243 4.52 -6.18 -33.35
C GLN A 243 4.02 -5.45 -32.11
N PHE A 244 4.84 -4.57 -31.53
CA PHE A 244 4.46 -3.73 -30.41
C PHE A 244 3.38 -2.74 -30.81
N ILE A 245 3.54 -2.01 -31.91
CA ILE A 245 2.58 -1.05 -32.46
C ILE A 245 1.24 -1.74 -32.81
N HIS A 246 1.26 -2.93 -33.41
CA HIS A 246 0.04 -3.71 -33.70
C HIS A 246 -0.68 -4.16 -32.42
N LYS A 247 0.05 -4.56 -31.36
CA LYS A 247 -0.57 -4.90 -30.06
C LYS A 247 -1.19 -3.67 -29.42
N LEU A 248 -0.53 -2.51 -29.48
CA LEU A 248 -1.09 -1.26 -29.00
C LEU A 248 -2.35 -0.88 -29.79
N PHE A 249 -2.33 -0.97 -31.10
CA PHE A 249 -3.49 -0.70 -31.95
C PHE A 249 -4.72 -1.47 -31.49
N ARG A 250 -4.60 -2.79 -31.34
CA ARG A 250 -5.66 -3.62 -30.79
C ARG A 250 -6.16 -3.12 -29.43
N THR A 251 -5.24 -2.76 -28.54
CA THR A 251 -5.58 -2.28 -27.20
C THR A 251 -6.39 -1.00 -27.26
N TYR A 252 -5.96 -0.05 -28.08
CA TYR A 252 -6.60 1.26 -28.17
C TYR A 252 -7.90 1.24 -28.96
N ILE A 253 -8.10 0.32 -29.91
CA ILE A 253 -9.42 0.05 -30.48
C ILE A 253 -10.41 -0.38 -29.38
N ILE A 254 -10.00 -1.32 -28.53
CA ILE A 254 -10.83 -1.82 -27.43
C ILE A 254 -11.18 -0.69 -26.45
N LEU A 255 -10.21 0.13 -26.07
CA LEU A 255 -10.41 1.26 -25.15
C LEU A 255 -11.32 2.32 -25.79
N ALA A 256 -11.04 2.73 -27.02
CA ALA A 256 -11.85 3.69 -27.76
C ALA A 256 -13.31 3.25 -27.81
N TYR A 257 -13.58 2.00 -28.20
CA TYR A 257 -14.93 1.47 -28.32
C TYR A 257 -15.65 1.34 -26.97
N ARG A 258 -14.94 0.87 -25.93
CA ARG A 258 -15.55 0.64 -24.60
C ARG A 258 -15.87 1.93 -23.84
N TYR A 259 -15.06 2.96 -24.01
CA TYR A 259 -15.25 4.25 -23.36
C TYR A 259 -15.95 5.27 -24.25
N SER A 260 -16.49 4.86 -25.40
CA SER A 260 -17.34 5.70 -26.24
C SER A 260 -18.79 5.62 -25.82
N ASP A 261 -19.51 6.69 -26.10
CA ASP A 261 -20.96 6.68 -26.19
C ASP A 261 -21.43 5.93 -27.48
N GLU A 262 -22.67 5.46 -27.48
CA GLU A 262 -23.19 4.67 -28.62
C GLU A 262 -23.14 5.38 -29.96
N PRO A 263 -23.49 6.69 -30.07
CA PRO A 263 -23.43 7.42 -31.35
C PRO A 263 -22.03 7.48 -31.97
N SER A 264 -20.98 7.47 -31.17
CA SER A 264 -19.59 7.59 -31.64
C SER A 264 -18.95 6.27 -32.09
N ARG A 265 -19.57 5.12 -31.80
CA ARG A 265 -19.02 3.79 -32.15
C ARG A 265 -18.80 3.56 -33.66
N PRO A 266 -19.71 3.98 -34.56
CA PRO A 266 -19.48 3.85 -36.00
C PRO A 266 -18.21 4.56 -36.48
N ASP A 267 -17.94 5.77 -35.98
CA ASP A 267 -16.74 6.54 -36.34
C ASP A 267 -15.46 5.88 -35.82
N ILE A 268 -15.49 5.31 -34.64
CA ILE A 268 -14.38 4.53 -34.11
C ILE A 268 -14.08 3.32 -34.99
N ILE A 269 -15.12 2.57 -35.39
CA ILE A 269 -14.96 1.40 -36.27
C ILE A 269 -14.41 1.84 -37.65
N LYS A 270 -14.92 2.91 -38.21
CA LYS A 270 -14.46 3.47 -39.50
C LYS A 270 -12.99 3.88 -39.42
N THR A 271 -12.61 4.61 -38.38
CA THR A 271 -11.22 5.04 -38.13
C THR A 271 -10.30 3.85 -37.92
N ALA A 272 -10.72 2.86 -37.15
CA ALA A 272 -9.95 1.63 -36.96
C ALA A 272 -9.72 0.85 -38.25
N LYS A 273 -10.73 0.80 -39.14
CA LYS A 273 -10.60 0.16 -40.47
C LYS A 273 -9.58 0.89 -41.35
N ASN A 274 -9.63 2.22 -41.38
CA ASN A 274 -8.68 3.04 -42.16
C ASN A 274 -7.24 2.78 -41.68
N TYR A 275 -6.98 2.86 -40.39
CA TYR A 275 -5.65 2.63 -39.83
C TYR A 275 -5.18 1.18 -39.96
N ALA A 276 -6.09 0.21 -39.83
CA ALA A 276 -5.76 -1.21 -40.04
C ALA A 276 -5.31 -1.50 -41.48
N SER A 277 -5.93 -0.86 -42.46
CA SER A 277 -5.52 -0.95 -43.87
C SER A 277 -4.11 -0.41 -44.09
N GLU A 278 -3.80 0.73 -43.47
CA GLU A 278 -2.47 1.38 -43.56
C GLU A 278 -1.33 0.50 -43.06
N ILE A 279 -1.56 -0.22 -41.95
CA ILE A 279 -0.56 -1.09 -41.33
C ILE A 279 -0.68 -2.58 -41.70
N SER A 280 -1.58 -2.91 -42.64
CA SER A 280 -1.90 -4.30 -43.01
C SER A 280 -2.25 -5.19 -41.78
N TYR A 281 -3.07 -4.66 -40.86
CA TYR A 281 -3.45 -5.34 -39.62
C TYR A 281 -4.45 -6.47 -39.90
N LYS A 282 -4.14 -7.69 -39.45
CA LYS A 282 -4.98 -8.88 -39.58
C LYS A 282 -5.87 -9.09 -38.38
N GLY A 283 -7.11 -9.58 -38.59
CA GLY A 283 -8.05 -9.94 -37.52
C GLY A 283 -8.84 -8.76 -36.93
N LEU A 284 -8.97 -7.65 -37.66
CA LEU A 284 -9.77 -6.50 -37.25
C LEU A 284 -11.27 -6.82 -37.24
N ASP A 285 -11.78 -7.52 -38.25
CA ASP A 285 -13.22 -7.81 -38.36
C ASP A 285 -13.71 -8.72 -37.24
N GLU A 286 -12.90 -9.74 -36.86
CA GLU A 286 -13.20 -10.58 -35.71
C GLU A 286 -13.17 -9.76 -34.38
N LEU A 287 -12.29 -8.78 -34.28
CA LEU A 287 -12.23 -7.89 -33.12
C LEU A 287 -13.48 -7.00 -33.08
N ILE A 288 -13.88 -6.42 -34.18
CA ILE A 288 -15.08 -5.56 -34.30
C ILE A 288 -16.34 -6.38 -33.97
N ASP A 289 -16.49 -7.58 -34.56
CA ASP A 289 -17.62 -8.48 -34.27
C ASP A 289 -17.71 -8.80 -32.79
N ALA A 290 -16.57 -9.10 -32.17
CA ALA A 290 -16.51 -9.36 -30.73
C ALA A 290 -16.89 -8.14 -29.89
N LEU A 291 -16.54 -6.92 -30.31
CA LEU A 291 -16.91 -5.67 -29.64
C LEU A 291 -18.40 -5.37 -29.74
N ILE A 292 -18.96 -5.46 -30.96
CA ILE A 292 -20.38 -5.19 -31.26
C ILE A 292 -21.28 -6.17 -30.50
N ASN A 293 -20.94 -7.46 -30.52
CA ASN A 293 -21.73 -8.51 -29.90
C ASN A 293 -21.48 -8.67 -28.40
N ASN A 294 -20.75 -7.74 -27.77
CA ASN A 294 -20.40 -7.78 -26.36
C ASN A 294 -19.71 -9.10 -25.94
N LYS A 295 -19.09 -9.80 -26.92
CA LYS A 295 -18.31 -11.00 -26.68
C LYS A 295 -17.05 -10.60 -25.92
N MET A 296 -16.66 -11.40 -24.92
CA MET A 296 -15.43 -11.12 -24.17
C MET A 296 -14.21 -11.19 -25.09
N ILE A 297 -13.48 -10.07 -25.20
CA ILE A 297 -12.31 -9.97 -26.05
C ILE A 297 -11.10 -10.40 -25.26
N TYR A 298 -10.54 -11.55 -25.63
CA TYR A 298 -9.33 -12.08 -25.01
C TYR A 298 -8.07 -11.53 -25.68
N TYR A 299 -7.12 -11.11 -24.85
CA TYR A 299 -5.77 -10.77 -25.28
C TYR A 299 -5.00 -12.04 -25.66
N GLY A 300 -5.02 -12.37 -26.97
CA GLY A 300 -4.10 -13.32 -27.58
C GLY A 300 -4.22 -14.78 -27.18
N ARG A 301 -4.76 -15.59 -28.04
CA ARG A 301 -4.98 -17.02 -28.22
C ARG A 301 -6.44 -17.42 -28.05
N LYS A 302 -6.94 -18.30 -28.95
CA LYS A 302 -8.18 -19.08 -28.77
C LYS A 302 -8.08 -19.82 -27.44
N GLU A 303 -8.60 -19.22 -26.36
CA GLU A 303 -8.64 -19.91 -25.09
C GLU A 303 -9.78 -20.94 -25.11
N LYS A 304 -9.47 -22.14 -24.67
CA LYS A 304 -10.44 -23.22 -24.48
C LYS A 304 -11.57 -22.74 -23.58
N ILE A 305 -12.79 -23.21 -23.80
CA ILE A 305 -13.99 -22.96 -22.97
C ILE A 305 -13.68 -23.20 -21.48
N PHE A 306 -12.70 -24.05 -21.23
CA PHE A 306 -12.18 -24.38 -19.90
C PHE A 306 -10.65 -24.38 -19.94
N SER A 307 -10.03 -23.66 -19.03
CA SER A 307 -8.59 -23.74 -18.81
C SER A 307 -8.24 -23.55 -17.33
N ILE A 308 -7.18 -24.23 -16.90
CA ILE A 308 -6.55 -23.99 -15.60
C ILE A 308 -5.14 -23.50 -15.86
N LYS A 309 -4.83 -22.30 -15.40
CA LYS A 309 -3.48 -21.72 -15.53
C LYS A 309 -2.88 -21.44 -14.16
N ASN A 310 -1.57 -21.59 -14.07
CA ASN A 310 -0.81 -21.11 -12.93
C ASN A 310 -0.32 -19.69 -13.24
N PHE A 311 -0.57 -18.78 -12.32
CA PHE A 311 -0.12 -17.39 -12.37
C PHE A 311 0.78 -17.13 -11.17
N GLU A 312 1.93 -16.51 -11.40
CA GLU A 312 2.83 -16.09 -10.33
C GLU A 312 2.81 -14.57 -10.24
N HIS A 313 2.42 -14.04 -9.07
CA HIS A 313 2.49 -12.61 -8.80
C HIS A 313 2.63 -12.37 -7.30
N ASN A 314 3.38 -11.32 -6.93
CA ASN A 314 3.59 -10.90 -5.54
C ASN A 314 3.94 -12.07 -4.60
N GLY A 315 4.85 -12.96 -5.02
CA GLY A 315 5.27 -14.12 -4.23
C GLY A 315 4.21 -15.22 -4.06
N TYR A 316 3.15 -15.21 -4.87
CA TYR A 316 2.13 -16.28 -4.88
C TYR A 316 2.02 -16.97 -6.23
N LYS A 317 1.86 -18.29 -6.19
CA LYS A 317 1.47 -19.11 -7.34
C LYS A 317 -0.02 -19.40 -7.25
N ASP A 318 -0.79 -18.72 -8.10
CA ASP A 318 -2.24 -18.84 -8.16
C ASP A 318 -2.65 -19.86 -9.21
N LYS A 319 -3.60 -20.74 -8.87
CA LYS A 319 -4.35 -21.51 -9.86
C LYS A 319 -5.62 -20.76 -10.21
N ILE A 320 -5.74 -20.36 -11.46
CA ILE A 320 -6.89 -19.66 -12.00
C ILE A 320 -7.62 -20.61 -12.95
N LEU A 321 -8.88 -20.88 -12.63
CA LEU A 321 -9.83 -21.56 -13.51
C LEU A 321 -10.48 -20.49 -14.39
N THR A 322 -10.34 -20.61 -15.70
CA THR A 322 -11.13 -19.85 -16.65
C THR A 322 -12.25 -20.74 -17.20
N LEU A 323 -13.49 -20.37 -16.94
CA LEU A 323 -14.68 -21.06 -17.44
C LEU A 323 -15.53 -20.02 -18.17
N LEU A 324 -15.78 -20.23 -19.46
CA LEU A 324 -16.54 -19.31 -20.31
C LEU A 324 -16.07 -17.85 -20.17
N GLY A 325 -14.77 -17.67 -19.96
CA GLY A 325 -14.15 -16.36 -19.76
C GLY A 325 -14.22 -15.80 -18.35
N LEU A 326 -14.93 -16.39 -17.43
CA LEU A 326 -14.91 -16.01 -16.01
C LEU A 326 -13.66 -16.59 -15.37
N GLN A 327 -12.82 -15.75 -14.80
CA GLN A 327 -11.63 -16.17 -14.08
C GLN A 327 -11.93 -16.36 -12.60
N ILE A 328 -11.83 -17.57 -12.11
CA ILE A 328 -12.04 -17.93 -10.71
C ILE A 328 -10.70 -18.39 -10.14
N LYS A 329 -10.23 -17.71 -9.11
CA LYS A 329 -9.05 -18.13 -8.37
C LYS A 329 -9.42 -19.33 -7.49
N ILE A 330 -9.01 -20.55 -7.90
CA ILE A 330 -9.34 -21.78 -7.19
C ILE A 330 -8.31 -22.15 -6.13
N LYS A 331 -7.07 -21.71 -6.26
CA LYS A 331 -6.00 -21.98 -5.30
C LYS A 331 -4.92 -20.92 -5.37
N SER A 332 -4.41 -20.54 -4.21
CA SER A 332 -3.25 -19.65 -4.07
C SER A 332 -2.24 -20.31 -3.14
N LYS A 333 -1.00 -20.38 -3.55
CA LYS A 333 0.12 -20.86 -2.72
C LYS A 333 1.21 -19.81 -2.76
N PRO A 334 1.83 -19.43 -1.62
CA PRO A 334 3.01 -18.59 -1.64
C PRO A 334 4.18 -19.32 -2.32
N ILE A 335 5.02 -18.54 -2.97
CA ILE A 335 6.32 -18.99 -3.47
C ILE A 335 7.31 -18.61 -2.37
N TRP A 336 8.08 -19.57 -1.90
CA TRP A 336 9.10 -19.36 -0.87
C TRP A 336 10.48 -19.35 -1.53
N GLU A 337 11.29 -18.33 -1.24
CA GLU A 337 12.71 -18.32 -1.62
C GLU A 337 13.48 -19.36 -0.80
N HIS A 338 13.16 -19.44 0.49
CA HIS A 338 13.58 -20.52 1.39
C HIS A 338 12.42 -20.84 2.35
N ARG A 339 12.47 -21.99 3.01
CA ARG A 339 11.48 -22.37 4.01
C ARG A 339 11.89 -21.78 5.35
N PRO A 340 11.13 -20.79 5.90
CA PRO A 340 11.55 -20.13 7.13
C PRO A 340 11.51 -21.07 8.33
N LYS A 341 12.40 -20.84 9.29
CA LYS A 341 12.42 -21.52 10.59
C LYS A 341 11.89 -20.60 11.68
N VAL A 342 10.92 -21.06 12.46
CA VAL A 342 10.19 -20.26 13.45
C VAL A 342 10.42 -20.82 14.87
N LEU A 343 10.91 -20.00 15.77
CA LEU A 343 10.90 -20.26 17.21
C LEU A 343 9.49 -20.00 17.75
N VAL A 344 8.81 -21.03 18.24
CA VAL A 344 7.48 -20.89 18.85
C VAL A 344 7.61 -20.99 20.36
N HIS A 345 7.33 -19.89 21.06
CA HIS A 345 7.27 -19.85 22.51
C HIS A 345 5.82 -19.82 22.99
N LEU A 346 5.43 -20.84 23.80
CA LEU A 346 4.16 -20.91 24.50
C LEU A 346 4.39 -20.83 26.02
N HIS A 347 3.96 -19.72 26.66
CA HIS A 347 3.89 -19.72 28.13
C HIS A 347 2.55 -20.28 28.60
N LEU A 348 2.59 -21.44 29.22
CA LEU A 348 1.42 -22.21 29.68
C LEU A 348 1.22 -22.03 31.20
N TYR A 349 0.63 -20.90 31.60
CA TYR A 349 0.26 -20.63 32.97
C TYR A 349 -1.08 -21.29 33.38
N TYR A 350 -2.09 -21.21 32.51
CA TYR A 350 -3.43 -21.79 32.72
C TYR A 350 -3.55 -23.11 31.97
N LEU A 351 -3.37 -24.22 32.69
CA LEU A 351 -3.33 -25.59 32.14
C LEU A 351 -4.64 -26.01 31.47
N ASP A 352 -5.79 -25.51 31.95
CA ASP A 352 -7.12 -25.73 31.37
C ASP A 352 -7.26 -25.20 29.93
N GLN A 353 -6.32 -24.37 29.47
CA GLN A 353 -6.29 -23.83 28.11
C GLN A 353 -5.39 -24.61 27.16
N LEU A 354 -4.71 -25.66 27.63
CA LEU A 354 -3.75 -26.40 26.80
C LEU A 354 -4.39 -26.95 25.50
N ASP A 355 -5.53 -27.61 25.60
CA ASP A 355 -6.19 -28.21 24.42
C ASP A 355 -6.58 -27.14 23.37
N TYR A 356 -6.97 -25.93 23.84
CA TYR A 356 -7.20 -24.80 22.96
C TYR A 356 -5.91 -24.34 22.26
N MET A 357 -4.80 -24.23 23.01
CA MET A 357 -3.51 -23.81 22.46
C MET A 357 -2.98 -24.82 21.44
N LEU A 358 -3.03 -26.11 21.75
CA LEU A 358 -2.62 -27.18 20.83
C LEU A 358 -3.46 -27.16 19.53
N LYS A 359 -4.78 -26.91 19.63
CA LYS A 359 -5.64 -26.73 18.46
C LYS A 359 -5.21 -25.56 17.59
N LYS A 360 -4.72 -24.47 18.18
CA LYS A 360 -4.22 -23.29 17.45
C LYS A 360 -2.85 -23.55 16.83
N LEU A 361 -1.95 -24.20 17.53
CA LEU A 361 -0.63 -24.57 17.03
C LEU A 361 -0.70 -25.48 15.78
N LYS A 362 -1.75 -26.32 15.63
CA LYS A 362 -2.02 -27.10 14.41
C LYS A 362 -2.17 -26.24 13.15
N ASN A 363 -2.34 -24.93 13.28
CA ASN A 363 -2.43 -24.00 12.16
C ASN A 363 -1.05 -23.55 11.65
N ILE A 364 0.04 -23.84 12.38
CA ILE A 364 1.41 -23.56 11.92
C ILE A 364 1.70 -24.48 10.73
N ASN A 365 2.08 -23.86 9.61
CA ASN A 365 2.40 -24.56 8.38
C ASN A 365 3.30 -23.69 7.48
N SER A 366 3.87 -24.30 6.46
CA SER A 366 4.74 -23.60 5.48
C SER A 366 6.03 -23.05 6.09
N CYS A 367 6.44 -23.57 7.25
CA CYS A 367 7.71 -23.26 7.90
C CYS A 367 8.19 -24.50 8.67
N ASP A 368 9.46 -24.54 9.00
CA ASP A 368 10.00 -25.40 10.04
C ASP A 368 9.90 -24.65 11.37
N TRP A 369 9.68 -25.37 12.47
CA TRP A 369 9.48 -24.70 13.75
C TRP A 369 9.82 -25.58 14.94
N ASP A 370 10.41 -24.95 15.94
CA ASP A 370 10.70 -25.55 17.23
C ASP A 370 9.73 -24.99 18.27
N LEU A 371 9.26 -25.87 19.18
CA LEU A 371 8.32 -25.51 20.24
C LEU A 371 9.02 -25.47 21.60
N PHE A 372 9.01 -24.31 22.21
CA PHE A 372 9.44 -24.09 23.59
C PHE A 372 8.22 -23.78 24.45
N VAL A 373 7.98 -24.58 25.47
CA VAL A 373 6.87 -24.39 26.41
C VAL A 373 7.43 -24.08 27.79
N THR A 374 7.08 -22.92 28.33
CA THR A 374 7.42 -22.56 29.72
C THR A 374 6.21 -22.78 30.61
N MET A 375 6.40 -23.40 31.77
CA MET A 375 5.36 -23.73 32.75
C MET A 375 5.83 -23.35 34.18
N THR A 376 4.94 -22.77 34.99
CA THR A 376 5.21 -22.47 36.39
C THR A 376 4.92 -23.64 37.33
N LYS A 377 4.08 -24.57 36.88
CA LYS A 377 3.69 -25.78 37.62
C LYS A 377 3.97 -27.01 36.78
N GLN A 378 4.61 -27.99 37.41
CA GLN A 378 4.79 -29.30 36.76
C GLN A 378 3.46 -30.06 36.76
N ASP A 379 3.05 -30.55 35.59
CA ASP A 379 1.84 -31.35 35.38
C ASP A 379 2.14 -32.44 34.36
N GLU A 380 2.25 -33.68 34.82
CA GLU A 380 2.65 -34.81 33.98
C GLU A 380 1.66 -35.04 32.81
N LYS A 381 0.36 -34.80 33.04
CA LYS A 381 -0.66 -34.96 31.96
C LYS A 381 -0.49 -33.91 30.89
N ALA A 382 -0.18 -32.66 31.24
CA ALA A 382 0.08 -31.61 30.31
C ALA A 382 1.39 -31.86 29.54
N ILE A 383 2.44 -32.32 30.24
CA ILE A 383 3.73 -32.69 29.64
C ILE A 383 3.54 -33.82 28.64
N GLN A 384 2.80 -34.87 28.99
CA GLN A 384 2.54 -35.97 28.04
C GLN A 384 1.77 -35.51 26.81
N LYS A 385 0.72 -34.71 26.96
CA LYS A 385 -0.02 -34.12 25.83
C LYS A 385 0.86 -33.26 24.91
N LEU A 386 1.79 -32.52 25.46
CA LEU A 386 2.74 -31.70 24.69
C LEU A 386 3.70 -32.59 23.89
N LYS A 387 4.24 -33.66 24.48
CA LYS A 387 5.11 -34.62 23.82
C LYS A 387 4.36 -35.42 22.74
N ASP A 388 3.11 -35.79 22.98
CA ASP A 388 2.26 -36.46 21.99
C ASP A 388 1.97 -35.53 20.80
N PHE A 389 1.85 -34.22 21.05
CA PHE A 389 1.60 -33.23 20.00
C PHE A 389 2.85 -32.92 19.17
N LYS A 390 4.01 -32.77 19.83
CA LYS A 390 5.30 -32.49 19.20
C LYS A 390 6.40 -33.17 20.02
N PRO A 391 6.91 -34.34 19.56
CA PRO A 391 7.85 -35.15 20.34
C PRO A 391 9.15 -34.45 20.73
N ASP A 392 9.61 -33.50 19.90
CA ASP A 392 10.80 -32.66 20.08
C ASP A 392 10.52 -31.35 20.81
N VAL A 393 9.41 -31.26 21.58
CA VAL A 393 9.09 -30.07 22.38
C VAL A 393 10.08 -29.87 23.52
N HIS A 394 10.56 -28.63 23.67
CA HIS A 394 11.36 -28.19 24.80
C HIS A 394 10.45 -27.67 25.90
N ILE A 395 10.41 -28.36 27.06
CA ILE A 395 9.59 -27.98 28.19
C ILE A 395 10.50 -27.46 29.30
N ILE A 396 10.26 -26.23 29.75
CA ILE A 396 11.08 -25.50 30.71
C ILE A 396 10.21 -25.13 31.89
N GLN A 397 10.59 -25.59 33.10
CA GLN A 397 9.98 -25.13 34.33
C GLN A 397 10.56 -23.78 34.70
N VAL A 398 9.71 -22.80 35.02
CA VAL A 398 10.07 -21.43 35.30
C VAL A 398 9.45 -20.95 36.61
N GLU A 399 10.06 -19.98 37.25
CA GLU A 399 9.49 -19.31 38.42
C GLU A 399 8.23 -18.49 38.02
N ASP A 400 7.29 -18.34 38.97
CA ASP A 400 6.10 -17.49 38.79
C ASP A 400 6.47 -16.02 39.02
N LYS A 401 7.26 -15.48 38.11
CA LYS A 401 7.72 -14.08 38.08
C LYS A 401 7.57 -13.46 36.71
N GLY A 402 7.41 -12.14 36.66
CA GLY A 402 7.43 -11.37 35.43
C GLY A 402 6.37 -11.76 34.41
N PHE A 403 5.27 -12.41 34.83
CA PHE A 403 4.15 -12.90 34.01
C PHE A 403 4.64 -13.79 32.84
N ASP A 404 4.34 -13.42 31.62
CA ASP A 404 4.76 -14.12 30.38
C ASP A 404 6.04 -13.54 29.76
N ILE A 405 6.59 -12.46 30.34
CA ILE A 405 7.79 -11.79 29.86
C ILE A 405 9.06 -12.50 30.33
N TRP A 406 9.23 -12.70 31.66
CA TRP A 406 10.41 -13.39 32.17
C TRP A 406 10.56 -14.81 31.61
N PRO A 407 9.51 -15.64 31.57
CA PRO A 407 9.55 -16.93 30.89
C PRO A 407 10.01 -16.85 29.42
N PHE A 408 9.64 -15.80 28.71
CA PHE A 408 10.06 -15.58 27.34
C PHE A 408 11.56 -15.24 27.24
N LEU A 409 12.04 -14.35 28.08
CA LEU A 409 13.47 -13.99 28.11
C LEU A 409 14.36 -15.20 28.42
N GLN A 410 13.92 -16.10 29.32
CA GLN A 410 14.63 -17.35 29.57
C GLN A 410 14.77 -18.21 28.30
N VAL A 411 13.72 -18.30 27.49
CA VAL A 411 13.81 -19.01 26.19
C VAL A 411 14.77 -18.31 25.24
N LEU A 412 14.73 -16.98 25.14
CA LEU A 412 15.68 -16.24 24.29
C LEU A 412 17.15 -16.49 24.69
N ASN A 413 17.42 -16.61 26.01
CA ASN A 413 18.77 -16.88 26.52
C ASN A 413 19.27 -18.30 26.21
N LEU A 414 18.36 -19.26 26.03
CA LEU A 414 18.69 -20.67 25.76
C LEU A 414 18.95 -20.96 24.29
N VAL A 415 18.52 -20.10 23.36
CA VAL A 415 18.59 -20.33 21.93
C VAL A 415 19.56 -19.39 21.25
N ASP A 416 20.15 -19.84 20.16
CA ASP A 416 20.83 -18.96 19.21
C ASP A 416 19.81 -18.43 18.21
N LEU A 417 19.61 -17.10 18.21
CA LEU A 417 18.60 -16.44 17.38
C LEU A 417 18.93 -16.45 15.89
N ASP A 418 20.20 -16.62 15.53
CA ASP A 418 20.62 -16.72 14.12
C ASP A 418 20.12 -18.02 13.46
N ASN A 419 19.71 -18.99 14.24
CA ASN A 419 19.10 -20.23 13.74
C ASN A 419 17.61 -20.08 13.39
N TYR A 420 17.00 -18.89 13.58
CA TYR A 420 15.59 -18.65 13.35
C TYR A 420 15.36 -17.39 12.52
N ASP A 421 14.42 -17.47 11.57
CA ASP A 421 13.96 -16.29 10.83
C ASP A 421 13.01 -15.44 11.65
N ASP A 422 12.06 -16.10 12.35
CA ASP A 422 10.99 -15.45 13.07
C ASP A 422 10.73 -16.11 14.44
N ILE A 423 10.16 -15.35 15.38
CA ILE A 423 9.69 -15.82 16.68
C ILE A 423 8.18 -15.61 16.78
N LEU A 424 7.44 -16.66 17.10
CA LEU A 424 6.03 -16.60 17.46
C LEU A 424 5.90 -16.70 18.98
N LYS A 425 5.56 -15.61 19.66
CA LYS A 425 5.31 -15.56 21.09
C LYS A 425 3.81 -15.61 21.36
N ILE A 426 3.36 -16.60 22.13
CA ILE A 426 1.98 -16.78 22.57
C ILE A 426 1.92 -17.25 24.03
N HIS A 427 0.81 -16.99 24.69
CA HIS A 427 0.62 -17.47 26.06
C HIS A 427 -0.86 -17.63 26.43
N THR A 428 -1.13 -18.32 27.55
CA THR A 428 -2.48 -18.43 28.12
C THR A 428 -2.87 -17.17 28.87
N LYS A 429 -4.16 -16.83 28.91
CA LYS A 429 -4.67 -15.61 29.55
C LYS A 429 -5.84 -15.93 30.49
N LYS A 430 -5.89 -15.21 31.64
CA LYS A 430 -6.95 -15.36 32.64
C LYS A 430 -8.35 -15.15 32.02
N TYR A 431 -9.29 -16.00 32.40
CA TYR A 431 -10.70 -15.82 32.06
C TYR A 431 -11.29 -14.57 32.75
N ARG A 432 -11.95 -13.68 31.99
CA ARG A 432 -12.52 -12.45 32.49
C ARG A 432 -14.00 -12.60 32.83
N LYS A 433 -14.37 -12.54 34.10
CA LYS A 433 -15.77 -12.66 34.56
C LYS A 433 -16.61 -11.44 34.16
N LYS A 434 -16.05 -10.22 34.26
CA LYS A 434 -16.71 -8.96 33.88
C LYS A 434 -16.32 -8.54 32.46
N LYS A 435 -17.24 -7.81 31.79
CA LYS A 435 -16.94 -7.21 30.49
C LYS A 435 -16.21 -5.91 30.69
N ASP A 436 -15.01 -5.80 30.12
CA ASP A 436 -14.21 -4.58 30.08
C ASP A 436 -13.91 -4.16 28.63
N PHE A 437 -12.95 -3.24 28.43
CA PHE A 437 -12.50 -2.79 27.13
C PHE A 437 -12.06 -3.96 26.21
N TYR A 438 -11.46 -4.99 26.77
CA TYR A 438 -10.97 -6.18 26.04
C TYR A 438 -12.01 -7.28 25.88
N GLY A 439 -13.23 -7.13 26.39
CA GLY A 439 -14.32 -8.07 26.29
C GLY A 439 -14.49 -9.01 27.50
N ARG A 440 -15.49 -9.89 27.44
CA ARG A 440 -15.81 -10.87 28.51
C ARG A 440 -15.28 -12.25 28.14
N GLY A 441 -14.94 -13.05 29.15
CA GLY A 441 -14.50 -14.44 28.98
C GLY A 441 -13.11 -14.54 28.37
N ASN A 442 -12.99 -15.34 27.32
CA ASN A 442 -11.73 -15.56 26.58
C ASN A 442 -11.57 -14.64 25.36
N ALA A 443 -12.39 -13.60 25.23
CA ALA A 443 -12.44 -12.76 24.02
C ALA A 443 -11.07 -12.12 23.73
N TRP A 444 -10.42 -11.56 24.74
CA TRP A 444 -9.10 -10.94 24.57
C TRP A 444 -8.03 -11.92 24.09
N ARG A 445 -7.90 -13.09 24.77
CA ARG A 445 -7.02 -14.16 24.31
C ARG A 445 -7.28 -14.53 22.85
N ASN A 446 -8.57 -14.70 22.49
CA ASN A 446 -8.95 -15.11 21.16
C ASN A 446 -8.61 -14.03 20.11
N TYR A 447 -8.75 -12.74 20.42
CA TYR A 447 -8.36 -11.66 19.50
C TYR A 447 -6.86 -11.65 19.22
N LEU A 448 -6.04 -11.90 20.23
CA LEU A 448 -4.60 -11.99 20.08
C LEU A 448 -4.20 -13.21 19.25
N ILE A 449 -4.64 -14.39 19.65
CA ILE A 449 -4.25 -15.66 19.02
C ILE A 449 -4.86 -15.82 17.63
N ASP A 450 -6.13 -15.44 17.42
CA ASP A 450 -6.79 -15.60 16.12
C ASP A 450 -6.21 -14.67 15.03
N ALA A 451 -5.59 -13.56 15.39
CA ALA A 451 -4.83 -12.73 14.46
C ALA A 451 -3.57 -13.45 13.94
N LEU A 452 -2.93 -14.26 14.76
CA LEU A 452 -1.70 -14.97 14.44
C LEU A 452 -1.99 -16.40 13.93
N LEU A 453 -2.81 -17.15 14.65
CA LEU A 453 -3.07 -18.58 14.49
C LEU A 453 -4.57 -18.90 14.27
N GLY A 454 -5.38 -17.99 13.76
CA GLY A 454 -6.82 -18.18 13.56
C GLY A 454 -7.17 -19.31 12.59
N SER A 455 -6.33 -19.52 11.57
CA SER A 455 -6.41 -20.61 10.59
C SER A 455 -5.06 -20.84 9.93
N ARG A 456 -4.88 -22.00 9.29
CA ARG A 456 -3.68 -22.28 8.47
C ARG A 456 -3.42 -21.19 7.44
N LYS A 457 -4.47 -20.70 6.78
CA LYS A 457 -4.37 -19.61 5.79
C LYS A 457 -3.94 -18.28 6.41
N GLN A 458 -4.39 -17.98 7.64
CA GLN A 458 -3.99 -16.76 8.35
C GLN A 458 -2.52 -16.80 8.72
N PHE A 459 -2.07 -17.90 9.31
CA PHE A 459 -0.66 -18.08 9.68
C PHE A 459 0.25 -18.00 8.43
N GLN A 460 -0.11 -18.72 7.37
CA GLN A 460 0.61 -18.69 6.10
C GLN A 460 0.75 -17.28 5.52
N LYS A 461 -0.32 -16.46 5.60
CA LYS A 461 -0.27 -15.06 5.18
C LYS A 461 0.67 -14.23 6.03
N ASN A 462 0.69 -14.45 7.34
CA ASN A 462 1.55 -13.70 8.26
C ASN A 462 3.03 -14.02 7.98
N ILE A 463 3.38 -15.29 7.88
CA ILE A 463 4.75 -15.72 7.54
C ILE A 463 5.15 -15.20 6.15
N HIS A 464 4.27 -15.31 5.16
CA HIS A 464 4.56 -14.81 3.82
C HIS A 464 4.79 -13.29 3.81
N LEU A 465 4.00 -12.53 4.59
CA LEU A 465 4.21 -11.09 4.74
C LEU A 465 5.60 -10.79 5.32
N MET A 466 6.03 -11.53 6.35
CA MET A 466 7.37 -11.40 6.92
C MET A 466 8.48 -11.67 5.89
N GLN A 467 8.29 -12.63 5.01
CA GLN A 467 9.30 -12.99 3.99
C GLN A 467 9.36 -11.98 2.84
N MET A 468 8.22 -11.51 2.37
CA MET A 468 8.11 -10.66 1.17
C MET A 468 8.33 -9.18 1.46
N ASP A 469 7.98 -8.72 2.65
CA ASP A 469 8.15 -7.33 3.05
C ASP A 469 9.24 -7.22 4.11
N LYS A 470 10.44 -6.88 3.66
CA LYS A 470 11.61 -6.79 4.55
C LYS A 470 11.52 -5.62 5.54
N SER A 471 10.61 -4.67 5.35
CA SER A 471 10.37 -3.58 6.32
C SER A 471 9.56 -4.04 7.53
N VAL A 472 8.75 -5.10 7.39
CA VAL A 472 7.93 -5.62 8.50
C VAL A 472 8.79 -6.39 9.47
N GLY A 473 8.89 -5.89 10.70
CA GLY A 473 9.62 -6.54 11.81
C GLY A 473 8.71 -7.27 12.79
N LEU A 474 7.47 -6.80 12.98
CA LEU A 474 6.53 -7.40 13.92
C LEU A 474 5.10 -7.39 13.39
N ILE A 475 4.39 -8.52 13.58
CA ILE A 475 2.97 -8.67 13.28
C ILE A 475 2.22 -8.96 14.58
N GLY A 476 1.22 -8.12 14.91
CA GLY A 476 0.35 -8.30 16.05
C GLY A 476 -1.14 -8.17 15.72
N SER A 477 -2.00 -8.34 16.74
CA SER A 477 -3.43 -8.16 16.58
C SER A 477 -3.79 -6.68 16.47
N ARG A 478 -4.57 -6.31 15.46
CA ARG A 478 -5.08 -4.93 15.34
C ARG A 478 -5.95 -4.50 16.52
N ALA A 479 -6.59 -5.45 17.19
CA ALA A 479 -7.44 -5.18 18.35
C ALA A 479 -6.64 -4.74 19.58
N THR A 480 -5.33 -4.95 19.60
CA THR A 480 -4.46 -4.69 20.76
C THR A 480 -3.33 -3.70 20.46
N LEU A 481 -3.36 -3.03 19.31
CA LEU A 481 -2.44 -1.94 19.02
C LEU A 481 -2.77 -0.74 19.93
N ALA A 482 -1.81 -0.36 20.77
CA ALA A 482 -1.90 0.76 21.70
C ALA A 482 -0.83 1.81 21.39
N THR A 483 -1.04 3.04 21.88
CA THR A 483 -0.06 4.13 21.77
C THR A 483 0.54 4.40 23.14
N MET A 484 1.85 4.57 23.21
CA MET A 484 2.55 4.97 24.44
C MET A 484 2.14 6.40 24.83
N GLY A 485 1.95 6.64 26.13
CA GLY A 485 1.56 7.94 26.66
C GLY A 485 0.07 8.10 26.97
N CYS A 486 -0.74 7.06 26.73
CA CYS A 486 -2.17 7.02 27.15
C CYS A 486 -2.34 6.38 28.54
N THR A 487 -1.27 6.11 29.28
CA THR A 487 -1.24 5.46 30.59
C THR A 487 -0.64 6.38 31.64
N GLU A 488 -0.88 6.05 32.92
CA GLU A 488 -0.53 6.86 34.08
C GLU A 488 0.96 7.29 34.13
N LYS A 489 1.26 8.44 34.76
CA LYS A 489 2.58 9.07 34.83
C LYS A 489 3.71 8.12 35.28
N ASP A 490 3.44 7.21 36.21
CA ASP A 490 4.43 6.29 36.80
C ASP A 490 4.98 5.26 35.79
N ASP A 491 4.15 4.85 34.80
CA ASP A 491 4.58 3.90 33.78
C ASP A 491 5.63 4.49 32.80
N SER A 492 5.65 5.82 32.64
CA SER A 492 6.61 6.48 31.75
C SER A 492 7.99 6.60 32.37
N ILE A 493 8.07 6.82 33.69
CA ILE A 493 9.35 6.98 34.41
C ILE A 493 10.17 5.70 34.34
N LEU A 494 9.60 4.57 34.72
CA LEU A 494 10.30 3.29 34.69
C LEU A 494 10.70 2.87 33.24
N PHE A 495 9.89 3.22 32.26
CA PHE A 495 10.22 2.99 30.85
C PHE A 495 11.40 3.86 30.41
N ASP A 496 11.40 5.14 30.78
CA ASP A 496 12.46 6.08 30.42
C ASP A 496 13.77 5.70 31.09
N GLU A 497 13.74 5.32 32.37
CA GLU A 497 14.90 4.79 33.12
C GLU A 497 15.47 3.52 32.48
N MET A 498 14.61 2.57 32.11
CA MET A 498 15.02 1.34 31.43
C MET A 498 15.66 1.65 30.05
N CYS A 499 15.08 2.57 29.30
CA CYS A 499 15.66 3.00 28.03
C CYS A 499 17.02 3.66 28.22
N GLN A 500 17.18 4.55 29.22
CA GLN A 500 18.44 5.21 29.52
C GLN A 500 19.53 4.21 29.92
N ASN A 501 19.20 3.29 30.83
CA ASN A 501 20.14 2.28 31.33
C ASN A 501 20.68 1.35 30.24
N HIS A 502 19.92 1.16 29.15
CA HIS A 502 20.30 0.30 28.02
C HIS A 502 20.63 1.07 26.72
N GLY A 503 20.80 2.41 26.80
CA GLY A 503 21.16 3.23 25.64
C GLY A 503 20.11 3.20 24.52
N ILE A 504 18.82 3.13 24.89
CA ILE A 504 17.69 3.09 23.96
C ILE A 504 17.12 4.51 23.80
N PRO A 505 16.90 5.01 22.58
CA PRO A 505 16.28 6.31 22.37
C PRO A 505 14.87 6.36 22.97
N ILE A 506 14.63 7.31 23.85
CA ILE A 506 13.30 7.56 24.42
C ILE A 506 12.45 8.22 23.35
N SER A 507 11.42 7.53 22.87
CA SER A 507 10.46 8.11 21.95
C SER A 507 9.08 7.51 22.13
N LYS A 508 8.05 8.34 21.96
CA LYS A 508 6.66 7.88 21.96
C LYS A 508 6.40 7.05 20.69
N GLY A 509 5.80 5.88 20.85
CA GLY A 509 5.54 4.96 19.75
C GLY A 509 4.29 4.11 19.98
N ARG A 510 4.08 3.15 19.11
CA ARG A 510 2.99 2.16 19.23
C ARG A 510 3.54 0.84 19.76
N PHE A 511 2.70 0.07 20.43
CA PHE A 511 3.05 -1.27 20.89
C PHE A 511 1.86 -2.23 20.81
N ILE A 512 2.15 -3.52 20.79
CA ILE A 512 1.14 -4.59 20.82
C ILE A 512 0.88 -4.99 22.26
N ALA A 513 -0.21 -4.50 22.83
CA ALA A 513 -0.64 -4.84 24.17
C ALA A 513 -1.02 -6.33 24.27
N GLY A 514 -0.54 -7.00 25.33
CA GLY A 514 -0.80 -8.41 25.61
C GLY A 514 0.24 -9.38 25.05
N THR A 515 1.35 -8.88 24.53
CA THR A 515 2.60 -9.61 24.22
C THR A 515 2.47 -10.91 23.40
N MET A 516 1.48 -10.99 22.52
CA MET A 516 1.39 -12.06 21.54
C MET A 516 1.62 -11.50 20.13
N PHE A 517 2.67 -11.97 19.47
CA PHE A 517 3.12 -11.46 18.19
C PHE A 517 3.96 -12.49 17.41
N LEU A 518 4.12 -12.23 16.14
CA LEU A 518 5.13 -12.82 15.26
C LEU A 518 6.16 -11.72 14.96
N VAL A 519 7.44 -11.96 15.21
CA VAL A 519 8.51 -10.97 15.10
C VAL A 519 9.75 -11.58 14.45
N ARG A 520 10.55 -10.80 13.73
CA ARG A 520 11.86 -11.26 13.23
C ARG A 520 12.79 -11.57 14.38
N ALA A 521 13.42 -12.75 14.35
CA ALA A 521 14.29 -13.22 15.44
C ALA A 521 15.43 -12.22 15.72
N LYS A 522 16.07 -11.69 14.68
CA LYS A 522 17.17 -10.73 14.80
C LYS A 522 16.80 -9.42 15.52
N CYS A 523 15.54 -8.98 15.48
CA CYS A 523 15.11 -7.79 16.21
C CYS A 523 15.25 -7.96 17.74
N PHE A 524 15.29 -9.19 18.21
CA PHE A 524 15.35 -9.48 19.64
C PHE A 524 16.76 -9.85 20.14
N GLN A 525 17.78 -9.82 19.30
CA GLN A 525 19.15 -9.99 19.74
C GLN A 525 19.52 -8.93 20.79
N ARG A 526 19.17 -7.68 20.54
CA ARG A 526 19.40 -6.60 21.50
C ARG A 526 18.67 -6.79 22.84
N ILE A 527 17.46 -7.36 22.82
CA ILE A 527 16.72 -7.72 24.07
C ILE A 527 17.48 -8.81 24.85
N LYS A 528 18.02 -9.81 24.15
CA LYS A 528 18.84 -10.86 24.73
C LYS A 528 20.12 -10.29 25.36
N ASP A 529 20.78 -9.37 24.66
CA ASP A 529 22.04 -8.73 25.11
C ASP A 529 21.85 -7.84 26.34
N MET A 530 20.63 -7.37 26.63
CA MET A 530 20.31 -6.64 27.87
C MET A 530 20.44 -7.51 29.13
N ASN A 531 20.49 -8.84 28.98
CA ASN A 531 20.81 -9.82 30.01
C ASN A 531 20.01 -9.66 31.30
N PHE A 532 18.70 -9.47 31.21
CA PHE A 532 17.81 -9.41 32.36
C PHE A 532 17.94 -10.64 33.25
N LYS A 533 17.86 -10.42 34.57
CA LYS A 533 17.94 -11.45 35.61
C LYS A 533 16.61 -11.63 36.33
N SER A 534 16.44 -12.76 37.05
CA SER A 534 15.25 -13.04 37.86
C SER A 534 14.96 -11.94 38.88
N GLU A 535 16.02 -11.33 39.42
CA GLU A 535 15.95 -10.25 40.42
C GLU A 535 15.28 -8.98 39.85
N ASP A 536 15.42 -8.70 38.59
CA ASP A 536 14.81 -7.54 37.95
C ASP A 536 13.26 -7.58 37.95
N PHE A 537 12.69 -8.76 38.21
CA PHE A 537 11.25 -9.01 38.28
C PHE A 537 10.71 -9.17 39.70
N ASN A 538 11.52 -8.91 40.73
CA ASN A 538 11.16 -9.07 42.15
C ASN A 538 10.32 -7.92 42.72
N HIS A 539 10.05 -6.85 41.96
CA HIS A 539 9.26 -5.73 42.47
C HIS A 539 7.82 -6.17 42.72
N ILE A 540 7.51 -6.31 44.01
CA ILE A 540 6.20 -6.62 44.56
C ILE A 540 5.19 -5.62 44.02
N GLN A 541 4.05 -6.13 43.56
CA GLN A 541 2.85 -5.40 43.23
C GLN A 541 2.59 -4.24 44.18
N GLN A 542 2.96 -3.04 43.80
CA GLN A 542 2.37 -1.88 44.43
C GLN A 542 0.97 -1.66 43.84
N THR A 543 0.07 -1.28 44.67
CA THR A 543 -1.37 -1.25 44.71
C THR A 543 -2.17 -0.85 43.46
N SER A 544 -1.55 -0.46 42.34
CA SER A 544 -2.22 -0.17 41.06
C SER A 544 -1.96 -1.21 39.95
N GLY A 545 -1.07 -2.17 40.18
CA GLY A 545 -0.84 -3.30 39.24
C GLY A 545 -0.22 -2.97 37.88
N ARG A 546 0.29 -1.76 37.64
CA ARG A 546 0.76 -1.30 36.34
C ARG A 546 2.23 -0.91 36.25
N THR A 547 2.95 -0.78 37.32
CA THR A 547 4.35 -0.35 37.37
C THR A 547 5.29 -1.50 37.71
N THR A 548 5.52 -2.41 36.77
CA THR A 548 6.50 -3.49 36.94
C THR A 548 7.43 -3.57 35.74
N THR A 549 8.63 -4.09 35.94
CA THR A 549 9.60 -4.39 34.88
C THR A 549 8.94 -5.15 33.71
N ALA A 550 8.06 -6.11 34.00
CA ALA A 550 7.34 -6.86 32.96
C ALA A 550 6.41 -5.98 32.10
N HIS A 551 5.69 -5.02 32.70
CA HIS A 551 4.84 -4.11 31.93
C HIS A 551 5.65 -3.11 31.10
N THR A 552 6.79 -2.68 31.60
CA THR A 552 7.74 -1.83 30.86
C THR A 552 8.31 -2.58 29.67
N LEU A 553 8.73 -3.82 29.87
CA LEU A 553 9.22 -4.68 28.80
C LEU A 553 8.14 -5.04 27.75
N GLU A 554 6.86 -5.16 28.14
CA GLU A 554 5.77 -5.32 27.19
C GLU A 554 5.77 -4.22 26.10
N ARG A 555 6.07 -2.98 26.50
CA ARG A 555 6.20 -1.85 25.58
C ARG A 555 7.51 -1.90 24.81
N LEU A 556 8.60 -2.21 25.50
CA LEU A 556 9.93 -2.26 24.91
C LEU A 556 10.06 -3.33 23.82
N LEU A 557 9.46 -4.51 24.00
CA LEU A 557 9.47 -5.59 23.00
C LEU A 557 8.90 -5.18 21.64
N SER A 558 7.91 -4.29 21.62
CA SER A 558 7.42 -3.71 20.36
C SER A 558 8.30 -2.57 19.89
N ARG A 559 8.80 -1.75 20.80
CA ARG A 559 9.58 -0.56 20.49
C ARG A 559 10.94 -0.88 19.90
N ILE A 560 11.59 -1.94 20.38
CA ILE A 560 12.88 -2.38 19.86
C ILE A 560 12.84 -2.68 18.35
N VAL A 561 11.72 -3.18 17.86
CA VAL A 561 11.53 -3.48 16.44
C VAL A 561 11.60 -2.21 15.59
N GLU A 562 11.00 -1.10 16.06
CA GLU A 562 11.08 0.19 15.36
C GLU A 562 12.48 0.81 15.44
N ILE A 563 13.18 0.60 16.58
CA ILE A 563 14.57 1.06 16.78
C ILE A 563 15.54 0.33 15.85
N GLU A 564 15.32 -0.95 15.63
CA GLU A 564 16.07 -1.77 14.65
C GLU A 564 15.68 -1.46 13.19
N GLY A 565 14.88 -0.41 12.94
CA GLY A 565 14.54 0.08 11.61
C GLY A 565 13.39 -0.66 10.93
N TYR A 566 12.59 -1.43 11.68
CA TYR A 566 11.46 -2.19 11.14
C TYR A 566 10.11 -1.59 11.53
N GLU A 567 9.07 -1.97 10.79
CA GLU A 567 7.70 -1.54 11.02
C GLU A 567 6.90 -2.55 11.84
N ILE A 568 6.00 -2.02 12.68
CA ILE A 568 4.97 -2.81 13.38
C ILE A 568 3.72 -2.86 12.50
N THR A 569 3.36 -4.04 12.04
CA THR A 569 2.17 -4.30 11.24
C THR A 569 1.11 -5.02 12.07
N THR A 570 -0.17 -4.75 11.78
CA THR A 570 -1.28 -5.39 12.48
C THR A 570 -2.23 -6.10 11.55
N VAL A 571 -2.73 -7.25 11.98
CA VAL A 571 -3.71 -8.07 11.26
C VAL A 571 -5.02 -8.21 12.03
N LYS A 572 -6.13 -8.34 11.29
CA LYS A 572 -7.44 -8.58 11.88
C LYS A 572 -7.72 -10.08 11.91
N SER A 573 -8.25 -10.59 13.01
CA SER A 573 -8.85 -11.93 12.99
C SER A 573 -10.11 -11.94 12.12
N VAL A 574 -10.39 -13.05 11.44
CA VAL A 574 -11.60 -13.21 10.59
C VAL A 574 -12.87 -12.97 11.41
N LYS A 575 -12.93 -13.50 12.63
CA LYS A 575 -14.06 -13.29 13.55
C LYS A 575 -14.25 -11.83 13.94
N TYR A 576 -13.16 -11.10 14.19
CA TYR A 576 -13.21 -9.67 14.51
C TYR A 576 -13.68 -8.84 13.31
N SER A 577 -13.24 -9.18 12.10
CA SER A 577 -13.70 -8.55 10.86
C SER A 577 -15.21 -8.71 10.67
N ILE A 578 -15.74 -9.91 10.85
CA ILE A 578 -17.19 -10.19 10.73
C ILE A 578 -17.96 -9.39 11.79
N LEU A 579 -17.51 -9.41 13.06
CA LEU A 579 -18.20 -8.69 14.15
C LEU A 579 -18.22 -7.17 13.94
N THR A 580 -17.11 -6.60 13.46
CA THR A 580 -17.02 -5.14 13.20
C THR A 580 -17.83 -4.74 11.98
N THR A 581 -17.88 -5.58 10.94
CA THR A 581 -18.68 -5.34 9.74
C THR A 581 -20.18 -5.44 10.07
N THR A 582 -20.60 -6.46 10.82
CA THR A 582 -21.98 -6.63 11.27
C THR A 582 -22.43 -5.50 12.20
N LYS A 583 -21.57 -5.06 13.14
CA LYS A 583 -21.87 -3.89 14.01
C LYS A 583 -21.96 -2.60 13.20
N LYS A 584 -21.11 -2.40 12.21
CA LYS A 584 -21.16 -1.23 11.32
C LYS A 584 -22.43 -1.25 10.47
N PHE A 585 -22.78 -2.40 9.91
CA PHE A 585 -24.01 -2.63 9.14
C PHE A 585 -25.26 -2.38 9.99
N LEU A 586 -25.33 -2.95 11.20
CA LEU A 586 -26.45 -2.72 12.12
C LEU A 586 -26.56 -1.24 12.56
N ARG A 587 -25.43 -0.54 12.78
CA ARG A 587 -25.44 0.91 13.06
C ARG A 587 -25.88 1.75 11.86
N THR A 588 -25.63 1.30 10.65
CA THR A 588 -26.08 1.96 9.42
C THR A 588 -27.59 1.79 9.22
N ILE A 589 -28.12 0.61 9.61
CA ILE A 589 -29.57 0.34 9.54
C ILE A 589 -30.32 0.98 10.70
N PHE A 590 -29.75 0.93 11.92
CA PHE A 590 -30.42 1.39 13.13
C PHE A 590 -29.43 2.07 14.09
N SER A 591 -29.71 3.32 14.46
CA SER A 591 -28.96 4.01 15.51
C SER A 591 -29.88 4.84 16.38
N ILE A 592 -29.53 4.95 17.66
CA ILE A 592 -30.21 5.84 18.63
C ILE A 592 -29.15 6.80 19.16
N SER A 593 -29.37 8.09 19.00
CA SER A 593 -28.50 9.14 19.52
C SER A 593 -29.32 10.15 20.34
N ASN A 594 -28.67 10.81 21.28
CA ASN A 594 -29.25 11.93 21.99
C ASN A 594 -28.82 13.22 21.29
N LEU A 595 -29.75 14.14 21.04
CA LEU A 595 -29.40 15.49 20.62
C LEU A 595 -28.75 16.24 21.79
N PRO A 596 -27.67 17.01 21.54
CA PRO A 596 -27.10 17.88 22.55
C PRO A 596 -28.19 18.90 23.00
N ARG A 597 -28.29 19.12 24.30
CA ARG A 597 -29.18 20.14 24.87
C ARG A 597 -28.53 21.51 24.68
N LYS A 598 -29.32 22.51 24.29
CA LYS A 598 -28.89 23.91 24.23
C LYS A 598 -29.01 24.60 25.60
N SER A 599 -29.82 24.05 26.52
CA SER A 599 -29.92 24.47 27.92
C SER A 599 -30.34 23.29 28.81
N GLU A 600 -30.15 23.41 30.15
CA GLU A 600 -30.49 22.34 31.10
C GLU A 600 -32.03 22.09 31.18
N ASN A 601 -32.85 23.07 30.83
CA ASN A 601 -34.31 22.99 30.87
C ASN A 601 -34.94 22.40 29.59
N GLU A 602 -34.16 22.10 28.56
CA GLU A 602 -34.67 21.45 27.35
C GLU A 602 -34.96 19.96 27.56
N PRO A 603 -36.09 19.44 27.04
CA PRO A 603 -36.43 18.02 27.16
C PRO A 603 -35.40 17.15 26.42
N LYS A 604 -35.07 15.98 26.98
CA LYS A 604 -34.16 15.01 26.35
C LYS A 604 -34.78 14.47 25.07
N THR A 605 -34.22 14.83 23.92
CA THR A 605 -34.67 14.35 22.61
C THR A 605 -33.81 13.18 22.15
N LYS A 606 -34.45 12.04 21.89
CA LYS A 606 -33.80 10.89 21.26
C LYS A 606 -34.11 10.89 19.77
N VAL A 607 -33.06 10.74 18.97
CA VAL A 607 -33.16 10.54 17.52
C VAL A 607 -32.91 9.07 17.23
N ILE A 608 -33.89 8.43 16.61
CA ILE A 608 -33.78 7.06 16.09
C ILE A 608 -33.52 7.20 14.58
N THR A 609 -32.46 6.63 14.09
CA THR A 609 -32.15 6.59 12.65
C THR A 609 -32.38 5.17 12.15
N ILE A 610 -33.23 5.00 11.15
CA ILE A 610 -33.49 3.71 10.50
C ILE A 610 -33.24 3.90 9.00
N LEU A 611 -32.33 3.10 8.41
CA LEU A 611 -31.97 3.18 7.00
C LEU A 611 -31.63 4.61 6.51
N GLY A 612 -31.02 5.42 7.39
CA GLY A 612 -30.67 6.82 7.09
C GLY A 612 -31.78 7.84 7.38
N PHE A 613 -33.02 7.43 7.59
CA PHE A 613 -34.10 8.32 7.98
C PHE A 613 -34.09 8.57 9.49
N LYS A 614 -34.18 9.86 9.89
CA LYS A 614 -34.16 10.29 11.29
C LYS A 614 -35.57 10.49 11.82
N PHE A 615 -35.92 9.78 12.87
CA PHE A 615 -37.17 9.93 13.61
C PHE A 615 -36.85 10.53 14.97
N MET A 616 -37.50 11.63 15.33
CA MET A 616 -37.32 12.30 16.62
C MET A 616 -38.40 11.87 17.60
N LYS A 617 -37.98 11.48 18.81
CA LYS A 617 -38.89 11.25 19.94
C LYS A 617 -38.49 12.15 21.11
N VAL A 618 -39.30 13.12 21.41
CA VAL A 618 -39.15 13.98 22.59
C VAL A 618 -39.66 13.21 23.81
N LYS A 619 -38.83 13.06 24.83
CA LYS A 619 -39.32 12.63 26.15
C LYS A 619 -39.71 13.87 26.92
N LYS A 620 -40.98 13.89 27.39
CA LYS A 620 -41.47 14.87 28.36
C LYS A 620 -40.61 14.87 29.62
#